data_a2018a9585263219121efdfe1bb2f397
#
_entry.id   a2018a9585263219121efdfe1bb2f397
#
_cell.length_a   1.000
_cell.length_b   1.000
_cell.length_c   1.000
_cell.angle_alpha   90.00
_cell.angle_beta   90.00
_cell.angle_gamma   90.00
#
_symmetry.space_group_name_H-M   'P 1'
#
loop_
_entity.id
_entity.type
_entity.pdbx_description
1 polymer ?
#
loop_
_entity_poly.entity_id
_entity_poly.type
_entity_poly.pdbx_seq_one_letter_code
_entity_poly.pdbx_strand_id
1 'polypeptide(L)'
;MRVPGLGPLFRWRYARPLLQAPLLVLSVIMILHGLFGPTLAPKNLATTLSWLHFRGVLVLVLLCAGNFFCLACPFMLVRQAARRFFKPRFNWPRALRNKWISVGLFVVILFAYELFALWSSPWWTAWLIVGYFLSVLVVDGFFKHASFCKFVCPIGQFNFVASTLSPFEVKVREQDVCTRCHTKDCIRGRRAPVSDLITIRGCELALFQPSKVGNMDCTFCLDCVHACPHDNIGILSRLPASELMADPIRSGIGYFSRRKDLTALVIVFTFGALLNAFGMVSPVFAVENWLGRALHVQHEAGVLGVIFTFSLIAEPVLLLGMAAWLTRAWAGKTSSGRPRALLPLAVRYTYGLVPLGFGMWLAHYCFHFLTGLYTLIPVTQDAIASLGRPFLGEPRWTLTGVPSNIVQIIEIGFLVLGLAGSLLVTYGLAEDDSPDRPLRAFLPWAAICAVLWCAAMWLIFQPMEMRATLMTG
;
A
#
# COMPACT_ATOMS: atom_id res chain seq x y z
N MET A 1 12.71 15.84 12.74
CA MET A 1 12.25 17.18 13.17
C MET A 1 13.35 18.09 13.71
N ARG A 2 14.52 17.56 14.12
CA ARG A 2 15.70 18.35 14.52
C ARG A 2 16.70 18.56 13.38
N VAL A 3 16.47 17.95 12.21
CA VAL A 3 17.34 18.10 11.04
C VAL A 3 17.19 19.52 10.49
N PRO A 4 18.29 20.26 10.32
CA PRO A 4 18.26 21.60 9.75
C PRO A 4 17.57 21.61 8.37
N GLY A 5 16.75 22.60 8.09
CA GLY A 5 15.97 22.71 6.86
C GLY A 5 14.67 21.86 6.87
N LEU A 6 14.77 20.54 7.00
CA LEU A 6 13.60 19.64 6.97
C LEU A 6 12.71 19.78 8.21
N GLY A 7 13.30 19.92 9.39
CA GLY A 7 12.55 20.07 10.64
C GLY A 7 11.62 21.29 10.63
N PRO A 8 12.13 22.49 10.36
CA PRO A 8 11.29 23.69 10.19
C PRO A 8 10.26 23.56 9.08
N LEU A 9 10.62 22.99 7.92
CA LEU A 9 9.70 22.76 6.82
C LEU A 9 8.47 21.93 7.25
N PHE A 10 8.68 20.79 7.90
CA PHE A 10 7.56 19.93 8.34
C PHE A 10 6.81 20.48 9.56
N ARG A 11 7.34 21.47 10.27
CA ARG A 11 6.63 22.22 11.31
C ARG A 11 5.82 23.38 10.76
N TRP A 12 6.09 23.81 9.55
CA TRP A 12 5.35 24.87 8.91
C TRP A 12 3.92 24.40 8.58
N ARG A 13 2.91 25.15 9.01
CA ARG A 13 1.50 24.76 8.86
C ARG A 13 1.04 24.58 7.41
N TYR A 14 1.74 25.21 6.46
CA TYR A 14 1.44 25.11 5.03
C TYR A 14 2.26 24.07 4.29
N ALA A 15 3.18 23.36 4.95
CA ALA A 15 4.01 22.32 4.31
C ALA A 15 3.16 21.26 3.62
N ARG A 16 2.11 20.79 4.29
CA ARG A 16 1.19 19.79 3.74
C ARG A 16 0.40 20.28 2.53
N PRO A 17 -0.31 21.43 2.56
CA PRO A 17 -0.96 22.02 1.38
C PRO A 17 0.02 22.28 0.22
N LEU A 18 1.24 22.69 0.50
CA LEU A 18 2.28 22.93 -0.51
C LEU A 18 2.64 21.64 -1.28
N LEU A 19 2.68 20.48 -0.60
CA LEU A 19 2.92 19.18 -1.23
C LEU A 19 1.68 18.64 -1.94
N GLN A 20 0.49 18.93 -1.41
CA GLN A 20 -0.78 18.41 -1.93
C GLN A 20 -1.28 19.17 -3.16
N ALA A 21 -1.04 20.49 -3.24
CA ALA A 21 -1.57 21.33 -4.32
C ALA A 21 -0.98 20.94 -5.71
N PRO A 22 0.34 20.76 -5.90
CA PRO A 22 0.88 20.28 -7.17
C PRO A 22 0.30 18.93 -7.60
N LEU A 23 0.14 17.99 -6.66
CA LEU A 23 -0.44 16.68 -6.96
C LEU A 23 -1.94 16.76 -7.28
N LEU A 24 -2.66 17.74 -6.70
CA LEU A 24 -4.05 18.00 -7.08
C LEU A 24 -4.13 18.54 -8.51
N VAL A 25 -3.30 19.53 -8.86
CA VAL A 25 -3.22 20.06 -10.22
C VAL A 25 -2.88 18.95 -11.22
N LEU A 26 -1.88 18.12 -10.88
CA LEU A 26 -1.52 16.98 -11.72
C LEU A 26 -2.68 15.99 -11.88
N SER A 27 -3.43 15.70 -10.81
CA SER A 27 -4.61 14.82 -10.88
C SER A 27 -5.71 15.40 -11.78
N VAL A 28 -5.93 16.72 -11.75
CA VAL A 28 -6.87 17.38 -12.66
C VAL A 28 -6.41 17.27 -14.11
N ILE A 29 -5.12 17.52 -14.39
CA ILE A 29 -4.53 17.36 -15.73
C ILE A 29 -4.72 15.91 -16.21
N MET A 30 -4.45 14.91 -15.36
CA MET A 30 -4.65 13.49 -15.68
C MET A 30 -6.11 13.19 -16.03
N ILE A 31 -7.07 13.69 -15.26
CA ILE A 31 -8.50 13.51 -15.53
C ILE A 31 -8.86 14.13 -16.88
N LEU A 32 -8.48 15.38 -17.11
CA LEU A 32 -8.81 16.07 -18.36
C LEU A 32 -8.17 15.40 -19.59
N HIS A 33 -6.90 15.02 -19.48
CA HIS A 33 -6.19 14.37 -20.59
C HIS A 33 -6.67 12.93 -20.80
N GLY A 34 -7.13 12.22 -19.75
CA GLY A 34 -7.74 10.90 -19.87
C GLY A 34 -9.12 10.92 -20.52
N LEU A 35 -9.92 11.98 -20.29
CA LEU A 35 -11.26 12.12 -20.85
C LEU A 35 -11.26 12.69 -22.28
N PHE A 36 -10.37 13.63 -22.58
CA PHE A 36 -10.40 14.43 -23.80
C PHE A 36 -9.15 14.31 -24.67
N GLY A 37 -8.08 13.68 -24.18
CA GLY A 37 -6.83 13.48 -24.89
C GLY A 37 -6.82 12.23 -25.78
N PRO A 38 -5.65 11.84 -26.30
CA PRO A 38 -5.48 10.67 -27.15
C PRO A 38 -6.01 9.39 -26.46
N THR A 39 -6.70 8.54 -27.21
CA THR A 39 -7.18 7.24 -26.71
C THR A 39 -6.07 6.20 -26.57
N LEU A 40 -4.93 6.41 -27.25
CA LEU A 40 -3.77 5.52 -27.19
C LEU A 40 -3.03 5.70 -25.84
N ALA A 41 -3.03 4.67 -25.02
CA ALA A 41 -2.49 4.71 -23.65
C ALA A 41 -1.05 5.24 -23.53
N PRO A 42 -0.06 4.82 -24.36
CA PRO A 42 1.30 5.32 -24.28
C PRO A 42 1.45 6.83 -24.58
N LYS A 43 0.45 7.46 -25.22
CA LYS A 43 0.41 8.89 -25.52
C LYS A 43 -0.44 9.69 -24.55
N ASN A 44 -1.02 9.06 -23.53
CA ASN A 44 -1.94 9.71 -22.62
C ASN A 44 -1.33 9.87 -21.22
N LEU A 45 -1.37 11.10 -20.68
CA LEU A 45 -0.85 11.42 -19.34
C LEU A 45 -1.57 10.66 -18.23
N ALA A 46 -2.87 10.36 -18.35
CA ALA A 46 -3.60 9.64 -17.31
C ALA A 46 -3.02 8.24 -17.11
N THR A 47 -2.81 7.49 -18.19
CA THR A 47 -2.26 6.13 -18.14
C THR A 47 -0.78 6.13 -17.79
N THR A 48 0.03 6.95 -18.47
CA THR A 48 1.48 7.02 -18.25
C THR A 48 1.81 7.40 -16.80
N LEU A 49 1.16 8.44 -16.27
CA LEU A 49 1.40 8.87 -14.88
C LEU A 49 0.84 7.86 -13.86
N SER A 50 -0.39 7.34 -14.06
CA SER A 50 -1.00 6.44 -13.07
C SER A 50 -0.31 5.09 -12.99
N TRP A 51 -0.04 4.48 -14.14
CA TRP A 51 0.34 3.07 -14.20
C TRP A 51 1.85 2.83 -14.27
N LEU A 52 2.62 3.77 -14.83
CA LEU A 52 4.08 3.67 -14.88
C LEU A 52 4.73 4.46 -13.73
N HIS A 53 4.54 5.79 -13.72
CA HIS A 53 5.31 6.67 -12.84
C HIS A 53 4.81 6.64 -11.39
N PHE A 54 3.51 6.83 -11.16
CA PHE A 54 2.95 6.90 -9.81
C PHE A 54 3.24 5.63 -8.99
N ARG A 55 3.02 4.44 -9.57
CA ARG A 55 3.23 3.17 -8.87
C ARG A 55 4.69 2.97 -8.46
N GLY A 56 5.64 3.20 -9.38
CA GLY A 56 7.06 3.05 -9.10
C GLY A 56 7.56 4.06 -8.06
N VAL A 57 7.21 5.34 -8.21
CA VAL A 57 7.55 6.38 -7.23
C VAL A 57 6.94 6.08 -5.87
N LEU A 58 5.67 5.62 -5.82
CA LEU A 58 4.98 5.27 -4.58
C LEU A 58 5.74 4.20 -3.79
N VAL A 59 6.09 3.07 -4.41
CA VAL A 59 6.76 1.96 -3.69
C VAL A 59 8.16 2.36 -3.25
N LEU A 60 8.89 3.16 -4.04
CA LEU A 60 10.20 3.69 -3.65
C LEU A 60 10.10 4.67 -2.48
N VAL A 61 9.12 5.56 -2.48
CA VAL A 61 8.87 6.48 -1.36
C VAL A 61 8.49 5.71 -0.09
N LEU A 62 7.64 4.68 -0.21
CA LEU A 62 7.26 3.83 0.92
C LEU A 62 8.47 3.11 1.51
N LEU A 63 9.38 2.61 0.68
CA LEU A 63 10.62 1.96 1.11
C LEU A 63 11.53 2.94 1.85
N CYS A 64 11.81 4.12 1.26
CA CYS A 64 12.84 5.04 1.74
C CYS A 64 12.34 5.98 2.85
N ALA A 65 11.08 6.43 2.78
CA ALA A 65 10.57 7.53 3.60
C ALA A 65 9.29 7.17 4.40
N GLY A 66 8.72 5.99 4.18
CA GLY A 66 7.47 5.60 4.80
C GLY A 66 6.26 6.23 4.11
N ASN A 67 5.19 6.44 4.85
CA ASN A 67 3.91 6.84 4.27
C ASN A 67 3.81 8.33 3.90
N PHE A 68 4.90 8.91 3.35
CA PHE A 68 4.92 10.30 2.89
C PHE A 68 3.95 10.58 1.76
N PHE A 69 3.61 9.56 0.96
CA PHE A 69 2.58 9.72 -0.07
C PHE A 69 1.24 10.14 0.54
N CYS A 70 0.81 9.53 1.64
CA CYS A 70 -0.44 9.94 2.31
C CYS A 70 -0.37 11.35 2.91
N LEU A 71 0.81 11.84 3.29
CA LEU A 71 1.02 13.25 3.65
C LEU A 71 0.71 14.18 2.47
N ALA A 72 1.23 13.83 1.28
CA ALA A 72 1.09 14.61 0.05
C ALA A 72 -0.19 14.31 -0.75
N CYS A 73 -1.05 13.41 -0.27
CA CYS A 73 -2.22 12.91 -0.99
C CYS A 73 -3.21 14.04 -1.34
N PRO A 74 -3.53 14.26 -2.64
CA PRO A 74 -4.40 15.37 -3.08
C PRO A 74 -5.84 15.21 -2.61
N PHE A 75 -6.33 13.99 -2.40
CA PHE A 75 -7.67 13.71 -1.88
C PHE A 75 -7.91 14.35 -0.51
N MET A 76 -6.86 14.45 0.30
CA MET A 76 -6.93 15.08 1.62
C MET A 76 -7.13 16.59 1.57
N LEU A 77 -6.61 17.26 0.53
CA LEU A 77 -6.82 18.70 0.32
C LEU A 77 -8.27 18.98 -0.05
N VAL A 78 -8.84 18.20 -0.96
CA VAL A 78 -10.26 18.30 -1.36
C VAL A 78 -11.18 18.02 -0.18
N ARG A 79 -10.89 17.01 0.64
CA ARG A 79 -11.60 16.77 1.90
C ARG A 79 -11.59 17.99 2.84
N GLN A 80 -10.42 18.61 3.01
CA GLN A 80 -10.31 19.78 3.89
C GLN A 80 -11.11 20.98 3.36
N ALA A 81 -11.11 21.18 2.05
CA ALA A 81 -11.94 22.20 1.42
C ALA A 81 -13.44 21.91 1.62
N ALA A 82 -13.87 20.68 1.35
CA ALA A 82 -15.26 20.25 1.52
C ALA A 82 -15.76 20.44 2.97
N ARG A 83 -14.92 20.18 3.97
CA ARG A 83 -15.26 20.34 5.40
C ARG A 83 -15.48 21.79 5.85
N ARG A 84 -15.13 22.77 5.02
CA ARG A 84 -15.50 24.17 5.27
C ARG A 84 -17.00 24.40 5.03
N PHE A 85 -17.58 23.64 4.09
CA PHE A 85 -18.99 23.74 3.70
C PHE A 85 -19.84 22.66 4.37
N PHE A 86 -19.33 21.44 4.47
CA PHE A 86 -20.02 20.27 5.01
C PHE A 86 -19.36 19.82 6.32
N LYS A 87 -20.05 20.00 7.45
CA LYS A 87 -19.57 19.51 8.76
C LYS A 87 -19.99 18.04 8.93
N PRO A 88 -19.07 17.08 9.03
CA PRO A 88 -19.40 15.67 9.20
C PRO A 88 -20.14 15.44 10.53
N ARG A 89 -21.29 14.76 10.46
CA ARG A 89 -22.19 14.58 11.61
C ARG A 89 -22.08 13.19 12.24
N PHE A 90 -21.87 12.15 11.43
CA PHE A 90 -21.93 10.76 11.86
C PHE A 90 -20.56 10.22 12.29
N ASN A 91 -20.57 9.29 13.26
CA ASN A 91 -19.41 8.47 13.54
C ASN A 91 -19.44 7.24 12.65
N TRP A 92 -18.26 6.74 12.24
CA TRP A 92 -18.19 5.50 11.47
C TRP A 92 -18.83 4.34 12.25
N PRO A 93 -19.69 3.51 11.63
CA PRO A 93 -20.41 2.43 12.30
C PRO A 93 -19.46 1.44 12.96
N ARG A 94 -19.79 0.99 14.17
CA ARG A 94 -18.93 0.07 14.94
C ARG A 94 -18.69 -1.25 14.20
N ALA A 95 -19.72 -1.81 13.55
CA ALA A 95 -19.63 -3.04 12.77
C ALA A 95 -18.66 -2.95 11.58
N LEU A 96 -18.46 -1.74 11.03
CA LEU A 96 -17.58 -1.48 9.87
C LEU A 96 -16.18 -0.95 10.29
N ARG A 97 -15.84 -0.97 11.59
CA ARG A 97 -14.50 -0.59 12.08
C ARG A 97 -13.46 -1.71 11.87
N ASN A 98 -13.41 -2.20 10.66
CA ASN A 98 -12.50 -3.23 10.19
C ASN A 98 -12.02 -2.89 8.77
N LYS A 99 -11.20 -3.74 8.17
CA LYS A 99 -10.60 -3.52 6.84
C LYS A 99 -11.32 -4.25 5.70
N TRP A 100 -12.43 -4.95 5.96
CA TRP A 100 -13.08 -5.77 4.93
C TRP A 100 -13.54 -5.00 3.71
N ILE A 101 -14.05 -3.75 3.88
CA ILE A 101 -14.46 -2.90 2.75
C ILE A 101 -13.23 -2.60 1.88
N SER A 102 -12.12 -2.18 2.47
CA SER A 102 -10.92 -1.85 1.70
C SER A 102 -10.25 -3.08 1.08
N VAL A 103 -10.29 -4.24 1.75
CA VAL A 103 -9.83 -5.53 1.19
C VAL A 103 -10.67 -5.90 -0.03
N GLY A 104 -12.01 -5.84 0.09
CA GLY A 104 -12.91 -6.10 -1.02
C GLY A 104 -12.68 -5.15 -2.20
N LEU A 105 -12.56 -3.84 -1.93
CA LEU A 105 -12.25 -2.85 -2.96
C LEU A 105 -10.87 -3.07 -3.59
N PHE A 106 -9.88 -3.52 -2.83
CA PHE A 106 -8.55 -3.82 -3.37
C PHE A 106 -8.63 -5.00 -4.36
N VAL A 107 -9.31 -6.08 -3.98
CA VAL A 107 -9.55 -7.23 -4.89
C VAL A 107 -10.34 -6.81 -6.12
N VAL A 108 -11.42 -6.03 -5.96
CA VAL A 108 -12.23 -5.53 -7.09
C VAL A 108 -11.40 -4.67 -8.05
N ILE A 109 -10.54 -3.78 -7.52
CA ILE A 109 -9.69 -2.95 -8.38
C ILE A 109 -8.63 -3.79 -9.09
N LEU A 110 -8.01 -4.78 -8.44
CA LEU A 110 -7.08 -5.71 -9.09
C LEU A 110 -7.78 -6.53 -10.18
N PHE A 111 -8.97 -7.04 -9.90
CA PHE A 111 -9.77 -7.79 -10.87
C PHE A 111 -10.19 -6.93 -12.06
N ALA A 112 -10.70 -5.72 -11.80
CA ALA A 112 -11.09 -4.78 -12.84
C ALA A 112 -9.88 -4.31 -13.67
N TYR A 113 -8.71 -4.20 -13.04
CA TYR A 113 -7.46 -3.85 -13.71
C TYR A 113 -7.12 -4.85 -14.82
N GLU A 114 -7.23 -6.15 -14.53
CA GLU A 114 -7.00 -7.21 -15.52
C GLU A 114 -8.15 -7.31 -16.52
N LEU A 115 -9.39 -7.40 -16.04
CA LEU A 115 -10.57 -7.63 -16.90
C LEU A 115 -10.81 -6.51 -17.91
N PHE A 116 -10.65 -5.26 -17.50
CA PHE A 116 -10.91 -4.09 -18.35
C PHE A 116 -9.62 -3.47 -18.91
N ALA A 117 -8.47 -4.13 -18.73
CA ALA A 117 -7.16 -3.62 -19.13
C ALA A 117 -7.02 -2.12 -18.80
N LEU A 118 -7.26 -1.74 -17.53
CA LEU A 118 -7.33 -0.32 -17.11
C LEU A 118 -6.06 0.48 -17.46
N TRP A 119 -4.93 -0.20 -17.51
CA TRP A 119 -3.65 0.37 -17.90
C TRP A 119 -3.58 0.78 -19.39
N SER A 120 -4.41 0.20 -20.24
CA SER A 120 -4.52 0.56 -21.67
C SER A 120 -5.67 1.52 -21.98
N SER A 121 -6.51 1.88 -20.98
CA SER A 121 -7.65 2.76 -21.18
C SER A 121 -7.52 4.07 -20.42
N PRO A 122 -7.18 5.19 -21.12
CA PRO A 122 -7.14 6.52 -20.51
C PRO A 122 -8.46 6.94 -19.89
N TRP A 123 -9.57 6.64 -20.57
CA TRP A 123 -10.92 7.01 -20.11
C TRP A 123 -11.29 6.34 -18.78
N TRP A 124 -11.11 5.02 -18.68
CA TRP A 124 -11.36 4.29 -17.42
C TRP A 124 -10.41 4.73 -16.31
N THR A 125 -9.16 5.03 -16.64
CA THR A 125 -8.18 5.57 -15.68
C THR A 125 -8.64 6.92 -15.12
N ALA A 126 -9.14 7.83 -15.96
CA ALA A 126 -9.68 9.11 -15.53
C ALA A 126 -10.88 8.93 -14.58
N TRP A 127 -11.83 8.06 -14.94
CA TRP A 127 -12.99 7.76 -14.09
C TRP A 127 -12.61 7.10 -12.76
N LEU A 128 -11.57 6.28 -12.75
CA LEU A 128 -11.04 5.72 -11.50
C LEU A 128 -10.55 6.84 -10.57
N ILE A 129 -9.80 7.81 -11.09
CA ILE A 129 -9.32 8.96 -10.31
C ILE A 129 -10.50 9.80 -9.79
N VAL A 130 -11.49 10.09 -10.65
CA VAL A 130 -12.73 10.80 -10.25
C VAL A 130 -13.46 10.02 -9.17
N GLY A 131 -13.59 8.70 -9.32
CA GLY A 131 -14.23 7.82 -8.33
C GLY A 131 -13.57 7.91 -6.95
N TYR A 132 -12.24 8.01 -6.89
CA TYR A 132 -11.53 8.24 -5.63
C TYR A 132 -11.86 9.59 -5.01
N PHE A 133 -11.89 10.69 -5.79
CA PHE A 133 -12.28 12.01 -5.29
C PHE A 133 -13.72 12.02 -4.76
N LEU A 134 -14.65 11.45 -5.51
CA LEU A 134 -16.06 11.34 -5.10
C LEU A 134 -16.20 10.50 -3.82
N SER A 135 -15.51 9.37 -3.74
CA SER A 135 -15.55 8.49 -2.55
C SER A 135 -15.03 9.21 -1.29
N VAL A 136 -13.96 9.99 -1.41
CA VAL A 136 -13.46 10.81 -0.29
C VAL A 136 -14.48 11.87 0.12
N LEU A 137 -15.08 12.59 -0.85
CA LEU A 137 -16.07 13.63 -0.58
C LEU A 137 -17.30 13.05 0.12
N VAL A 138 -17.80 11.91 -0.35
CA VAL A 138 -18.97 11.25 0.24
C VAL A 138 -18.64 10.73 1.63
N VAL A 139 -17.63 9.89 1.78
CA VAL A 139 -17.34 9.21 3.06
C VAL A 139 -16.93 10.23 4.13
N ASP A 140 -15.94 11.09 3.84
CA ASP A 140 -15.42 12.05 4.84
C ASP A 140 -16.28 13.33 4.95
N GLY A 141 -17.25 13.53 4.05
CA GLY A 141 -18.30 14.54 4.17
C GLY A 141 -19.37 14.16 5.19
N PHE A 142 -19.76 12.89 5.24
CA PHE A 142 -20.74 12.38 6.20
C PHE A 142 -20.14 11.94 7.53
N PHE A 143 -18.96 11.29 7.51
CA PHE A 143 -18.34 10.69 8.69
C PHE A 143 -17.21 11.53 9.25
N LYS A 144 -17.15 11.57 10.60
CA LYS A 144 -16.07 12.24 11.36
C LYS A 144 -14.75 11.52 11.17
N HIS A 145 -13.64 12.22 11.47
CA HIS A 145 -12.27 11.73 11.34
C HIS A 145 -11.89 11.44 9.88
N ALA A 146 -10.83 10.67 9.63
CA ALA A 146 -10.42 10.24 8.30
C ALA A 146 -10.95 8.82 8.00
N SER A 147 -12.28 8.67 8.01
CA SER A 147 -12.93 7.36 7.86
C SER A 147 -12.63 6.71 6.52
N PHE A 148 -12.57 7.49 5.44
CA PHE A 148 -12.17 6.99 4.13
C PHE A 148 -10.76 6.38 4.15
N CYS A 149 -9.77 7.13 4.62
CA CYS A 149 -8.38 6.64 4.67
C CYS A 149 -8.24 5.40 5.55
N LYS A 150 -8.96 5.36 6.70
CA LYS A 150 -8.82 4.30 7.69
C LYS A 150 -9.52 3.00 7.29
N PHE A 151 -10.68 3.06 6.62
CA PHE A 151 -11.56 1.91 6.45
C PHE A 151 -11.94 1.59 5.01
N VAL A 152 -11.77 2.53 4.08
CA VAL A 152 -12.28 2.39 2.71
C VAL A 152 -11.17 2.41 1.66
N CYS A 153 -10.18 3.31 1.76
CA CYS A 153 -9.18 3.53 0.72
C CYS A 153 -8.25 2.32 0.51
N PRO A 154 -8.28 1.61 -0.63
CA PRO A 154 -7.38 0.48 -0.91
C PRO A 154 -5.92 0.90 -0.98
N ILE A 155 -5.61 2.03 -1.65
CA ILE A 155 -4.25 2.57 -1.74
C ILE A 155 -3.73 2.91 -0.34
N GLY A 156 -4.57 3.49 0.54
CA GLY A 156 -4.21 3.77 1.92
C GLY A 156 -3.84 2.50 2.70
N GLN A 157 -4.58 1.41 2.50
CA GLN A 157 -4.28 0.13 3.16
C GLN A 157 -3.00 -0.51 2.61
N PHE A 158 -2.79 -0.46 1.29
CA PHE A 158 -1.52 -0.85 0.69
C PHE A 158 -0.35 -0.09 1.32
N ASN A 159 -0.47 1.23 1.43
CA ASN A 159 0.56 2.08 2.01
C ASN A 159 0.80 1.80 3.49
N PHE A 160 -0.25 1.48 4.26
CA PHE A 160 -0.11 1.11 5.68
C PHE A 160 0.69 -0.17 5.85
N VAL A 161 0.43 -1.21 5.06
CA VAL A 161 1.19 -2.46 5.08
C VAL A 161 2.63 -2.21 4.63
N ALA A 162 2.84 -1.61 3.46
CA ALA A 162 4.17 -1.35 2.91
C ALA A 162 5.03 -0.45 3.82
N SER A 163 4.44 0.56 4.46
CA SER A 163 5.15 1.47 5.36
C SER A 163 5.67 0.80 6.63
N THR A 164 5.22 -0.41 6.96
CA THR A 164 5.79 -1.21 8.07
C THR A 164 7.27 -1.54 7.83
N LEU A 165 7.70 -1.52 6.58
CA LEU A 165 9.08 -1.78 6.15
C LEU A 165 9.95 -0.53 6.06
N SER A 166 9.38 0.65 6.30
CA SER A 166 10.12 1.91 6.27
C SER A 166 11.09 2.04 7.44
N PRO A 167 12.27 2.67 7.20
CA PRO A 167 13.22 3.01 8.27
C PRO A 167 12.76 4.18 9.15
N PHE A 168 11.62 4.81 8.86
CA PHE A 168 11.09 5.94 9.62
C PHE A 168 9.71 5.67 10.18
N GLU A 169 9.44 6.20 11.38
CA GLU A 169 8.11 6.20 11.99
C GLU A 169 7.80 7.53 12.70
N VAL A 170 6.53 7.88 12.77
CA VAL A 170 6.06 8.96 13.64
C VAL A 170 5.87 8.39 15.04
N LYS A 171 6.66 8.84 16.01
CA LYS A 171 6.73 8.26 17.36
C LYS A 171 6.97 9.31 18.44
N VAL A 172 6.61 8.95 19.65
CA VAL A 172 6.98 9.66 20.88
C VAL A 172 8.48 9.51 21.14
N ARG A 173 9.14 10.59 21.55
CA ARG A 173 10.58 10.60 21.90
C ARG A 173 10.80 10.05 23.30
N GLU A 174 10.08 10.60 24.27
CA GLU A 174 10.20 10.29 25.69
C GLU A 174 8.83 9.89 26.25
N GLN A 175 8.72 8.65 26.71
CA GLN A 175 7.44 8.10 27.20
C GLN A 175 6.99 8.82 28.48
N ASP A 176 7.91 9.19 29.34
CA ASP A 176 7.63 9.83 30.63
C ASP A 176 6.97 11.22 30.47
N VAL A 177 7.31 11.95 29.42
CA VAL A 177 6.64 13.23 29.09
C VAL A 177 5.16 12.97 28.74
N CYS A 178 4.88 11.88 28.04
CA CYS A 178 3.51 11.52 27.69
C CYS A 178 2.69 10.99 28.87
N THR A 179 3.30 10.27 29.81
CA THR A 179 2.61 9.78 31.02
C THR A 179 2.14 10.95 31.90
N ARG A 180 2.93 12.02 31.97
CA ARG A 180 2.60 13.27 32.71
C ARG A 180 1.74 14.26 31.92
N CYS A 181 1.48 14.01 30.66
CA CYS A 181 0.67 14.91 29.82
C CYS A 181 -0.82 14.78 30.10
N HIS A 182 -1.46 15.86 30.58
CA HIS A 182 -2.87 15.91 30.91
C HIS A 182 -3.76 16.24 29.70
N THR A 183 -3.29 17.08 28.77
CA THR A 183 -4.09 17.60 27.66
C THR A 183 -4.37 16.56 26.59
N LYS A 184 -3.40 15.68 26.29
CA LYS A 184 -3.46 14.66 25.23
C LYS A 184 -3.86 15.24 23.86
N ASP A 185 -3.37 16.44 23.53
CA ASP A 185 -3.72 17.17 22.32
C ASP A 185 -3.34 16.40 21.03
N CYS A 186 -2.36 15.51 21.12
CA CYS A 186 -1.96 14.64 20.00
C CYS A 186 -3.12 13.82 19.41
N ILE A 187 -4.14 13.52 20.21
CA ILE A 187 -5.34 12.80 19.76
C ILE A 187 -6.60 13.70 19.79
N ARG A 188 -6.74 14.58 20.80
CA ARG A 188 -7.91 15.44 20.98
C ARG A 188 -7.89 16.70 20.12
N GLY A 189 -6.69 17.13 19.69
CA GLY A 189 -6.43 18.46 19.12
C GLY A 189 -6.31 19.53 20.21
N ARG A 190 -5.62 20.61 19.86
CA ARG A 190 -5.46 21.78 20.74
C ARG A 190 -6.65 22.71 20.57
N ARG A 191 -7.24 23.12 21.67
CA ARG A 191 -8.38 24.06 21.71
C ARG A 191 -7.91 25.47 22.01
N ALA A 192 -8.68 26.47 21.57
CA ALA A 192 -8.42 27.85 21.93
C ALA A 192 -8.72 28.05 23.42
N PRO A 193 -7.93 28.91 24.15
CA PRO A 193 -8.11 29.13 25.58
C PRO A 193 -9.48 29.67 25.98
N VAL A 194 -10.14 30.42 25.09
CA VAL A 194 -11.43 31.15 25.37
C VAL A 194 -12.64 30.51 24.68
N SER A 195 -12.39 29.56 23.74
CA SER A 195 -13.47 28.90 23.00
C SER A 195 -13.15 27.42 22.81
N ASP A 196 -14.19 26.57 22.77
CA ASP A 196 -14.04 25.11 22.50
C ASP A 196 -13.62 24.79 21.06
N LEU A 197 -13.24 25.80 20.27
CA LEU A 197 -12.80 25.63 18.90
C LEU A 197 -11.42 24.96 18.84
N ILE A 198 -11.34 23.89 18.07
CA ILE A 198 -10.06 23.20 17.79
C ILE A 198 -9.24 24.07 16.84
N THR A 199 -8.15 24.65 17.35
CA THR A 199 -7.21 25.47 16.58
C THR A 199 -6.18 24.65 15.83
N ILE A 200 -5.74 23.52 16.43
CA ILE A 200 -4.81 22.55 15.81
C ILE A 200 -5.43 21.16 15.94
N ARG A 201 -5.54 20.44 14.84
CA ARG A 201 -6.15 19.10 14.82
C ARG A 201 -5.23 18.09 15.49
N GLY A 202 -5.80 17.13 16.21
CA GLY A 202 -5.12 15.91 16.67
C GLY A 202 -5.13 14.84 15.59
N CYS A 203 -4.73 13.62 15.95
CA CYS A 203 -4.66 12.50 15.03
C CYS A 203 -6.05 12.13 14.45
N GLU A 204 -6.27 12.39 13.16
CA GLU A 204 -7.54 12.10 12.48
C GLU A 204 -7.82 10.60 12.32
N LEU A 205 -6.80 9.74 12.47
CA LEU A 205 -6.96 8.28 12.47
C LEU A 205 -7.18 7.70 13.87
N ALA A 206 -7.31 8.59 14.87
CA ALA A 206 -7.51 8.24 16.28
C ALA A 206 -6.44 7.28 16.84
N LEU A 207 -5.16 7.51 16.48
CA LEU A 207 -4.01 6.80 17.04
C LEU A 207 -3.47 7.59 18.22
N PHE A 208 -3.54 7.01 19.41
CA PHE A 208 -2.95 7.59 20.62
C PHE A 208 -1.45 7.36 20.61
N GLN A 209 -0.67 8.41 20.45
CA GLN A 209 0.76 8.32 20.15
C GLN A 209 1.59 7.55 21.18
N PRO A 210 1.35 7.64 22.50
CA PRO A 210 2.07 6.84 23.49
C PRO A 210 1.89 5.32 23.37
N SER A 211 0.76 4.86 22.82
CA SER A 211 0.45 3.44 22.60
C SER A 211 0.50 3.05 21.12
N LYS A 212 0.96 3.95 20.26
CA LYS A 212 1.16 3.66 18.84
C LYS A 212 2.44 2.87 18.66
N VAL A 213 2.38 1.77 17.93
CA VAL A 213 3.52 0.95 17.55
C VAL A 213 3.61 0.89 16.03
N GLY A 214 4.73 1.32 15.48
CA GLY A 214 5.01 1.27 14.05
C GLY A 214 4.17 2.19 13.17
N ASN A 215 4.04 1.83 11.91
CA ASN A 215 3.41 2.65 10.86
C ASN A 215 2.03 2.18 10.43
N MET A 216 1.59 1.01 10.86
CA MET A 216 0.26 0.53 10.52
C MET A 216 -0.80 1.56 10.93
N ASP A 217 -1.72 1.86 10.01
CA ASP A 217 -2.75 2.90 10.15
C ASP A 217 -2.23 4.35 10.32
N CYS A 218 -0.94 4.65 10.09
CA CYS A 218 -0.38 6.00 10.17
C CYS A 218 -0.20 6.61 8.78
N THR A 219 -0.86 7.73 8.49
CA THR A 219 -0.76 8.48 7.23
C THR A 219 0.40 9.48 7.20
N PHE A 220 1.24 9.54 8.22
CA PHE A 220 2.32 10.54 8.32
C PHE A 220 1.85 12.00 8.19
N CYS A 221 0.58 12.28 8.45
CA CYS A 221 0.00 13.63 8.31
C CYS A 221 0.60 14.69 9.25
N LEU A 222 1.35 14.27 10.26
CA LEU A 222 2.04 15.11 11.27
C LEU A 222 1.12 15.98 12.14
N ASP A 223 -0.21 15.83 12.06
CA ASP A 223 -1.15 16.58 12.89
C ASP A 223 -0.88 16.39 14.39
N CYS A 224 -0.50 15.18 14.80
CA CYS A 224 -0.10 14.88 16.19
C CYS A 224 1.20 15.60 16.62
N VAL A 225 2.13 15.83 15.68
CA VAL A 225 3.38 16.58 15.91
C VAL A 225 3.06 18.04 16.16
N HIS A 226 2.20 18.64 15.32
CA HIS A 226 1.77 20.04 15.46
C HIS A 226 0.93 20.28 16.72
N ALA A 227 0.10 19.30 17.11
CA ALA A 227 -0.76 19.41 18.27
C ALA A 227 -0.01 19.21 19.60
N CYS A 228 1.13 18.52 19.62
CA CYS A 228 1.84 18.20 20.84
C CYS A 228 2.37 19.47 21.56
N PRO A 229 1.92 19.79 22.80
CA PRO A 229 2.37 20.98 23.49
C PRO A 229 3.83 20.87 24.01
N HIS A 230 4.35 19.63 24.11
CA HIS A 230 5.66 19.34 24.65
C HIS A 230 6.74 19.08 23.58
N ASP A 231 6.40 19.23 22.28
CA ASP A 231 7.29 18.89 21.16
C ASP A 231 7.88 17.47 21.26
N ASN A 232 7.14 16.54 21.86
CA ASN A 232 7.61 15.20 22.20
C ASN A 232 7.29 14.15 21.12
N ILE A 233 6.72 14.54 19.97
CA ILE A 233 6.40 13.64 18.85
C ILE A 233 7.21 14.09 17.64
N GLY A 234 7.77 13.12 16.91
CA GLY A 234 8.55 13.40 15.71
C GLY A 234 8.66 12.21 14.79
N ILE A 235 9.34 12.42 13.66
CA ILE A 235 9.77 11.34 12.77
C ILE A 235 11.08 10.83 13.33
N LEU A 236 11.12 9.55 13.69
CA LEU A 236 12.28 8.86 14.25
C LEU A 236 12.67 7.68 13.34
N SER A 237 13.97 7.35 13.33
CA SER A 237 14.46 6.14 12.67
C SER A 237 14.09 4.89 13.47
N ARG A 238 13.90 3.78 12.77
CA ARG A 238 13.64 2.47 13.35
C ARG A 238 14.24 1.36 12.49
N LEU A 239 14.36 0.17 13.05
CA LEU A 239 14.66 -1.01 12.25
C LEU A 239 13.43 -1.34 11.36
N PRO A 240 13.59 -1.43 10.03
CA PRO A 240 12.53 -1.85 9.13
C PRO A 240 11.89 -3.16 9.57
N ALA A 241 10.59 -3.30 9.38
CA ALA A 241 9.81 -4.48 9.75
C ALA A 241 9.74 -4.84 11.25
N SER A 242 10.44 -4.12 12.15
CA SER A 242 10.48 -4.46 13.59
C SER A 242 9.11 -4.53 14.25
N GLU A 243 8.11 -3.76 13.77
CA GLU A 243 6.74 -3.81 14.29
C GLU A 243 6.01 -5.12 13.97
N LEU A 244 6.50 -5.92 13.03
CA LEU A 244 5.91 -7.18 12.62
C LEU A 244 6.42 -8.38 13.44
N MET A 245 7.59 -8.24 14.08
CA MET A 245 8.27 -9.32 14.82
C MET A 245 7.61 -9.67 16.14
N ALA A 246 6.83 -8.75 16.73
CA ALA A 246 6.14 -8.94 18.02
C ALA A 246 4.68 -8.51 17.89
N ASP A 247 3.85 -8.98 18.80
CA ASP A 247 2.41 -8.66 18.82
C ASP A 247 1.96 -7.87 20.06
N PRO A 248 2.50 -6.66 20.30
CA PRO A 248 2.01 -5.80 21.37
C PRO A 248 0.62 -5.25 21.05
N ILE A 249 -0.10 -4.78 22.07
CA ILE A 249 -1.34 -4.03 21.86
C ILE A 249 -1.03 -2.67 21.19
N ARG A 250 -1.72 -2.38 20.09
CA ARG A 250 -1.52 -1.16 19.28
C ARG A 250 -2.72 -0.24 19.36
N SER A 251 -2.47 1.05 19.55
CA SER A 251 -3.54 2.06 19.53
C SER A 251 -4.35 2.02 18.25
N GLY A 252 -5.66 1.96 18.38
CA GLY A 252 -6.61 1.97 17.25
C GLY A 252 -6.67 0.71 16.41
N ILE A 253 -5.84 -0.32 16.73
CA ILE A 253 -5.72 -1.58 16.00
C ILE A 253 -5.95 -2.80 16.91
N GLY A 254 -5.35 -2.82 18.10
CA GLY A 254 -5.30 -3.97 19.00
C GLY A 254 -4.13 -4.91 18.68
N TYR A 255 -4.31 -6.21 18.90
CA TYR A 255 -3.34 -7.25 18.57
C TYR A 255 -3.48 -7.69 17.12
N PHE A 256 -2.38 -7.83 16.39
CA PHE A 256 -2.39 -8.34 15.01
C PHE A 256 -2.91 -9.78 14.95
N SER A 257 -2.52 -10.63 15.90
CA SER A 257 -2.98 -12.03 15.98
C SER A 257 -4.51 -12.19 16.11
N ARG A 258 -5.23 -11.13 16.46
CA ARG A 258 -6.69 -11.13 16.59
C ARG A 258 -7.42 -10.46 15.42
N ARG A 259 -6.68 -9.95 14.43
CA ARG A 259 -7.22 -9.13 13.32
C ARG A 259 -7.23 -9.92 12.00
N LYS A 260 -8.27 -10.73 11.82
CA LYS A 260 -8.48 -11.52 10.59
C LYS A 260 -8.59 -10.64 9.33
N ASP A 261 -9.16 -9.45 9.45
CA ASP A 261 -9.29 -8.47 8.38
C ASP A 261 -7.93 -7.90 7.93
N LEU A 262 -7.02 -7.65 8.87
CA LEU A 262 -5.64 -7.26 8.54
C LEU A 262 -4.85 -8.42 7.94
N THR A 263 -5.08 -9.65 8.43
CA THR A 263 -4.48 -10.86 7.83
C THR A 263 -4.93 -11.03 6.38
N ALA A 264 -6.24 -10.87 6.10
CA ALA A 264 -6.76 -10.90 4.75
C ALA A 264 -6.14 -9.79 3.86
N LEU A 265 -5.93 -8.59 4.43
CA LEU A 265 -5.23 -7.51 3.74
C LEU A 265 -3.79 -7.91 3.38
N VAL A 266 -3.03 -8.53 4.30
CA VAL A 266 -1.67 -9.01 4.06
C VAL A 266 -1.66 -10.14 3.02
N ILE A 267 -2.64 -11.03 3.04
CA ILE A 267 -2.80 -12.08 2.01
C ILE A 267 -2.98 -11.43 0.63
N VAL A 268 -3.93 -10.51 0.48
CA VAL A 268 -4.15 -9.81 -0.79
C VAL A 268 -2.91 -8.98 -1.18
N PHE A 269 -2.23 -8.37 -0.22
CA PHE A 269 -0.98 -7.64 -0.46
C PHE A 269 0.13 -8.54 -1.00
N THR A 270 0.33 -9.73 -0.45
CA THR A 270 1.43 -10.63 -0.81
C THR A 270 1.09 -11.48 -2.04
N PHE A 271 -0.01 -12.22 -2.00
CA PHE A 271 -0.44 -13.08 -3.11
C PHE A 271 -0.96 -12.26 -4.30
N GLY A 272 -1.57 -11.12 -4.02
CA GLY A 272 -1.97 -10.17 -5.07
C GLY A 272 -0.81 -9.55 -5.82
N ALA A 273 0.39 -9.44 -5.20
CA ALA A 273 1.61 -9.01 -5.91
C ALA A 273 2.03 -10.02 -6.98
N LEU A 274 2.04 -11.31 -6.59
CA LEU A 274 2.35 -12.42 -7.51
C LEU A 274 1.29 -12.54 -8.62
N LEU A 275 0.01 -12.46 -8.25
CA LEU A 275 -1.11 -12.54 -9.18
C LEU A 275 -1.08 -11.38 -10.20
N ASN A 276 -0.83 -10.15 -9.75
CA ASN A 276 -0.75 -8.99 -10.64
C ASN A 276 0.44 -9.08 -11.62
N ALA A 277 1.58 -9.62 -11.18
CA ALA A 277 2.70 -9.87 -12.08
C ALA A 277 2.43 -11.06 -13.02
N PHE A 278 1.77 -12.11 -12.53
CA PHE A 278 1.39 -13.26 -13.34
C PHE A 278 0.45 -12.87 -14.50
N GLY A 279 -0.47 -11.93 -14.28
CA GLY A 279 -1.35 -11.38 -15.31
C GLY A 279 -0.65 -10.71 -16.49
N MET A 280 0.66 -10.42 -16.36
CA MET A 280 1.44 -9.69 -17.38
C MET A 280 2.51 -10.55 -18.09
N VAL A 281 2.57 -11.84 -17.83
CA VAL A 281 3.57 -12.75 -18.44
C VAL A 281 2.90 -13.76 -19.35
N SER A 282 3.60 -14.17 -20.43
CA SER A 282 3.07 -15.11 -21.45
C SER A 282 2.40 -16.37 -20.90
N PRO A 283 2.90 -17.01 -19.81
CA PRO A 283 2.26 -18.20 -19.28
C PRO A 283 0.80 -18.04 -18.82
N VAL A 284 0.33 -16.81 -18.49
CA VAL A 284 -1.05 -16.58 -18.09
C VAL A 284 -2.03 -17.00 -19.18
N PHE A 285 -1.71 -16.72 -20.46
CA PHE A 285 -2.60 -17.05 -21.58
C PHE A 285 -2.74 -18.57 -21.77
N ALA A 286 -1.68 -19.34 -21.52
CA ALA A 286 -1.76 -20.81 -21.56
C ALA A 286 -2.67 -21.34 -20.45
N VAL A 287 -2.58 -20.78 -19.24
CA VAL A 287 -3.42 -21.15 -18.09
C VAL A 287 -4.87 -20.75 -18.34
N GLU A 288 -5.13 -19.53 -18.83
CA GLU A 288 -6.47 -19.07 -19.19
C GLU A 288 -7.12 -19.99 -20.25
N ASN A 289 -6.41 -20.28 -21.32
CA ASN A 289 -6.88 -21.18 -22.38
C ASN A 289 -7.15 -22.59 -21.90
N TRP A 290 -6.31 -23.11 -21.02
CA TRP A 290 -6.49 -24.43 -20.41
C TRP A 290 -7.71 -24.44 -19.48
N LEU A 291 -7.86 -23.45 -18.60
CA LEU A 291 -8.99 -23.33 -17.69
C LEU A 291 -10.31 -23.16 -18.46
N GLY A 292 -10.33 -22.27 -19.47
CA GLY A 292 -11.52 -22.05 -20.31
C GLY A 292 -12.02 -23.34 -20.95
N ARG A 293 -11.09 -24.17 -21.47
CA ARG A 293 -11.43 -25.48 -22.05
C ARG A 293 -11.85 -26.50 -21.00
N ALA A 294 -11.09 -26.60 -19.89
CA ALA A 294 -11.34 -27.60 -18.86
C ALA A 294 -12.66 -27.35 -18.10
N LEU A 295 -13.03 -26.10 -17.89
CA LEU A 295 -14.24 -25.72 -17.16
C LEU A 295 -15.42 -25.37 -18.09
N HIS A 296 -15.23 -25.44 -19.41
CA HIS A 296 -16.22 -25.00 -20.43
C HIS A 296 -16.69 -23.55 -20.22
N VAL A 297 -15.84 -22.68 -19.70
CA VAL A 297 -16.11 -21.25 -19.46
C VAL A 297 -15.62 -20.45 -20.67
N GLN A 298 -16.55 -19.83 -21.40
CA GLN A 298 -16.24 -19.02 -22.59
C GLN A 298 -15.99 -17.53 -22.27
N HIS A 299 -16.38 -17.07 -21.07
CA HIS A 299 -16.26 -15.67 -20.69
C HIS A 299 -14.96 -15.42 -19.90
N GLU A 300 -14.15 -14.47 -20.35
CA GLU A 300 -12.90 -14.07 -19.71
C GLU A 300 -13.07 -13.77 -18.22
N ALA A 301 -14.12 -13.03 -17.84
CA ALA A 301 -14.43 -12.75 -16.43
C ALA A 301 -14.58 -14.00 -15.55
N GLY A 302 -15.11 -15.09 -16.11
CA GLY A 302 -15.24 -16.37 -15.40
C GLY A 302 -13.91 -17.04 -15.17
N VAL A 303 -13.04 -17.09 -16.20
CA VAL A 303 -11.69 -17.68 -16.09
C VAL A 303 -10.84 -16.88 -15.11
N LEU A 304 -10.83 -15.54 -15.24
CA LEU A 304 -10.15 -14.66 -14.28
C LEU A 304 -10.70 -14.84 -12.86
N GLY A 305 -12.01 -14.98 -12.71
CA GLY A 305 -12.65 -15.25 -11.41
C GLY A 305 -12.12 -16.52 -10.74
N VAL A 306 -11.88 -17.58 -11.51
CA VAL A 306 -11.27 -18.83 -11.00
C VAL A 306 -9.82 -18.58 -10.58
N ILE A 307 -9.02 -17.92 -11.43
CA ILE A 307 -7.62 -17.60 -11.14
C ILE A 307 -7.52 -16.74 -9.85
N PHE A 308 -8.32 -15.69 -9.74
CA PHE A 308 -8.35 -14.82 -8.55
C PHE A 308 -8.79 -15.57 -7.28
N THR A 309 -9.82 -16.42 -7.39
CA THR A 309 -10.28 -17.22 -6.25
C THR A 309 -9.22 -18.22 -5.81
N PHE A 310 -8.54 -18.87 -6.74
CA PHE A 310 -7.45 -19.77 -6.43
C PHE A 310 -6.30 -19.02 -5.76
N SER A 311 -5.77 -17.97 -6.39
CA SER A 311 -4.56 -17.27 -5.92
C SER A 311 -4.76 -16.45 -4.65
N LEU A 312 -5.97 -15.93 -4.38
CA LEU A 312 -6.24 -15.09 -3.21
C LEU A 312 -6.94 -15.83 -2.07
N ILE A 313 -7.50 -17.01 -2.31
CA ILE A 313 -8.23 -17.78 -1.29
C ILE A 313 -7.68 -19.20 -1.16
N ALA A 314 -7.74 -20.02 -2.22
CA ALA A 314 -7.41 -21.44 -2.11
C ALA A 314 -5.92 -21.66 -1.80
N GLU A 315 -5.03 -21.06 -2.57
CA GLU A 315 -3.58 -21.16 -2.39
C GLU A 315 -3.12 -20.65 -1.01
N PRO A 316 -3.51 -19.42 -0.56
CA PRO A 316 -3.16 -18.96 0.80
C PRO A 316 -3.69 -19.86 1.92
N VAL A 317 -4.94 -20.31 1.81
CA VAL A 317 -5.53 -21.20 2.83
C VAL A 317 -4.75 -22.52 2.92
N LEU A 318 -4.38 -23.10 1.78
CA LEU A 318 -3.60 -24.34 1.74
C LEU A 318 -2.19 -24.12 2.31
N LEU A 319 -1.46 -23.14 1.83
CA LEU A 319 -0.07 -22.90 2.24
C LEU A 319 0.02 -22.50 3.71
N LEU A 320 -0.75 -21.49 4.13
CA LEU A 320 -0.72 -20.98 5.51
C LEU A 320 -1.31 -22.01 6.49
N GLY A 321 -2.35 -22.74 6.08
CA GLY A 321 -2.94 -23.82 6.86
C GLY A 321 -1.97 -24.99 7.08
N MET A 322 -1.26 -25.39 6.03
CA MET A 322 -0.21 -26.44 6.08
C MET A 322 0.94 -26.01 7.00
N ALA A 323 1.45 -24.76 6.86
CA ALA A 323 2.51 -24.28 7.74
C ALA A 323 2.06 -24.21 9.20
N ALA A 324 0.86 -23.73 9.46
CA ALA A 324 0.30 -23.69 10.81
C ALA A 324 0.15 -25.11 11.40
N TRP A 325 -0.27 -26.08 10.58
CA TRP A 325 -0.37 -27.48 10.99
C TRP A 325 1.01 -28.08 11.30
N LEU A 326 2.00 -27.87 10.45
CA LEU A 326 3.38 -28.31 10.67
C LEU A 326 3.99 -27.65 11.90
N THR A 327 3.78 -26.35 12.10
CA THR A 327 4.24 -25.63 13.30
C THR A 327 3.63 -26.23 14.56
N ARG A 328 2.33 -26.52 14.54
CA ARG A 328 1.65 -27.19 15.67
C ARG A 328 2.23 -28.57 15.94
N ALA A 329 2.53 -29.35 14.90
CA ALA A 329 3.09 -30.70 15.03
C ALA A 329 4.53 -30.70 15.55
N TRP A 330 5.38 -29.78 15.05
CA TRP A 330 6.83 -29.79 15.32
C TRP A 330 7.23 -28.96 16.54
N ALA A 331 6.62 -27.80 16.76
CA ALA A 331 6.92 -26.93 17.90
C ALA A 331 6.21 -27.35 19.19
N GLY A 332 5.19 -28.22 19.09
CA GLY A 332 4.50 -28.79 20.25
C GLY A 332 3.53 -27.83 20.94
N LYS A 333 3.42 -27.92 22.26
CA LYS A 333 2.51 -27.11 23.09
C LYS A 333 3.10 -25.71 23.32
N THR A 334 2.23 -24.77 23.69
CA THR A 334 2.65 -23.42 24.15
C THR A 334 3.35 -23.52 25.51
N SER A 335 4.05 -22.46 25.93
CA SER A 335 4.66 -22.35 27.27
C SER A 335 3.64 -22.59 28.40
N SER A 336 2.36 -22.35 28.15
CA SER A 336 1.25 -22.63 29.11
C SER A 336 0.70 -24.07 29.02
N GLY A 337 1.36 -24.97 28.28
CA GLY A 337 0.96 -26.39 28.14
C GLY A 337 -0.27 -26.64 27.23
N ARG A 338 -0.85 -25.59 26.64
CA ARG A 338 -2.05 -25.73 25.78
C ARG A 338 -1.66 -26.06 24.33
N PRO A 339 -2.49 -26.85 23.61
CA PRO A 339 -2.27 -27.07 22.19
C PRO A 339 -2.44 -25.75 21.40
N ARG A 340 -1.58 -25.52 20.41
CA ARG A 340 -1.66 -24.35 19.55
C ARG A 340 -2.86 -24.45 18.61
N ALA A 341 -3.69 -23.42 18.59
CA ALA A 341 -4.79 -23.34 17.63
C ALA A 341 -4.25 -22.94 16.24
N LEU A 342 -4.72 -23.60 15.18
CA LEU A 342 -4.22 -23.39 13.80
C LEU A 342 -4.47 -21.97 13.29
N LEU A 343 -5.71 -21.46 13.47
CA LEU A 343 -6.07 -20.14 12.96
C LEU A 343 -5.26 -18.99 13.59
N PRO A 344 -5.07 -18.92 14.93
CA PRO A 344 -4.19 -17.89 15.53
C PRO A 344 -2.74 -18.00 15.05
N LEU A 345 -2.21 -19.20 14.83
CA LEU A 345 -0.88 -19.37 14.23
C LEU A 345 -0.83 -18.80 12.80
N ALA A 346 -1.75 -19.22 11.93
CA ALA A 346 -1.83 -18.72 10.57
C ALA A 346 -1.95 -17.20 10.54
N VAL A 347 -2.88 -16.61 11.33
CA VAL A 347 -3.08 -15.17 11.43
C VAL A 347 -1.79 -14.45 11.85
N ARG A 348 -1.09 -14.97 12.86
CA ARG A 348 0.12 -14.32 13.39
C ARG A 348 1.28 -14.36 12.41
N TYR A 349 1.58 -15.53 11.86
CA TYR A 349 2.75 -15.71 10.99
C TYR A 349 2.56 -15.14 9.58
N THR A 350 1.33 -14.90 9.12
CA THR A 350 1.06 -14.26 7.83
C THR A 350 1.78 -12.91 7.69
N TYR A 351 1.94 -12.16 8.79
CA TYR A 351 2.68 -10.89 8.78
C TYR A 351 4.16 -11.05 8.42
N GLY A 352 4.75 -12.23 8.60
CA GLY A 352 6.09 -12.56 8.14
C GLY A 352 6.26 -12.50 6.62
N LEU A 353 5.17 -12.58 5.86
CA LEU A 353 5.20 -12.54 4.39
C LEU A 353 5.25 -11.10 3.83
N VAL A 354 5.00 -10.08 4.66
CA VAL A 354 4.91 -8.68 4.21
C VAL A 354 6.18 -8.21 3.49
N PRO A 355 7.42 -8.48 3.98
CA PRO A 355 8.62 -8.04 3.27
C PRO A 355 8.76 -8.66 1.87
N LEU A 356 8.44 -9.95 1.72
CA LEU A 356 8.49 -10.62 0.41
C LEU A 356 7.42 -10.08 -0.54
N GLY A 357 6.18 -9.91 -0.06
CA GLY A 357 5.11 -9.29 -0.84
C GLY A 357 5.48 -7.89 -1.30
N PHE A 358 6.10 -7.09 -0.44
CA PHE A 358 6.56 -5.75 -0.83
C PHE A 358 7.74 -5.80 -1.80
N GLY A 359 8.67 -6.76 -1.62
CA GLY A 359 9.75 -7.02 -2.58
C GLY A 359 9.22 -7.29 -3.98
N MET A 360 8.13 -8.05 -4.09
CA MET A 360 7.47 -8.32 -5.38
C MET A 360 6.78 -7.06 -5.95
N TRP A 361 6.10 -6.24 -5.13
CA TRP A 361 5.56 -4.95 -5.58
C TRP A 361 6.66 -4.00 -6.04
N LEU A 362 7.81 -3.95 -5.33
CA LEU A 362 8.97 -3.17 -5.74
C LEU A 362 9.51 -3.65 -7.09
N ALA A 363 9.79 -4.95 -7.25
CA ALA A 363 10.26 -5.52 -8.49
C ALA A 363 9.33 -5.15 -9.64
N HIS A 364 8.06 -5.55 -9.54
CA HIS A 364 7.08 -5.36 -10.60
C HIS A 364 6.82 -3.88 -10.96
N TYR A 365 6.63 -3.00 -9.97
CA TYR A 365 6.33 -1.58 -10.25
C TYR A 365 7.57 -0.79 -10.67
N CYS A 366 8.77 -1.15 -10.15
CA CYS A 366 10.02 -0.55 -10.61
C CYS A 366 10.39 -1.00 -12.02
N PHE A 367 10.01 -2.23 -12.45
CA PHE A 367 10.17 -2.63 -13.84
C PHE A 367 9.49 -1.64 -14.78
N HIS A 368 8.19 -1.42 -14.61
CA HIS A 368 7.44 -0.48 -15.45
C HIS A 368 7.95 0.96 -15.34
N PHE A 369 8.28 1.39 -14.12
CA PHE A 369 8.77 2.73 -13.88
C PHE A 369 10.13 2.98 -14.52
N LEU A 370 11.09 2.09 -14.34
CA LEU A 370 12.44 2.28 -14.83
C LEU A 370 12.54 2.09 -16.33
N THR A 371 11.85 1.09 -16.90
CA THR A 371 11.82 0.90 -18.37
C THR A 371 11.07 2.01 -19.10
N GLY A 372 10.11 2.67 -18.42
CA GLY A 372 9.36 3.81 -18.92
C GLY A 372 9.80 5.18 -18.37
N LEU A 373 10.96 5.29 -17.71
CA LEU A 373 11.37 6.45 -16.92
C LEU A 373 11.28 7.78 -17.67
N TYR A 374 11.69 7.81 -18.92
CA TYR A 374 11.74 9.03 -19.76
C TYR A 374 10.49 9.22 -20.62
N THR A 375 9.54 8.28 -20.62
CA THR A 375 8.32 8.37 -21.48
C THR A 375 7.43 9.55 -21.12
N LEU A 376 7.55 10.09 -19.92
CA LEU A 376 6.82 11.30 -19.52
C LEU A 376 7.20 12.53 -20.37
N ILE A 377 8.45 12.59 -20.86
CA ILE A 377 8.94 13.71 -21.70
C ILE A 377 8.16 13.77 -23.01
N PRO A 378 8.21 12.76 -23.90
CA PRO A 378 7.48 12.82 -25.17
C PRO A 378 5.97 12.92 -24.99
N VAL A 379 5.38 12.26 -23.98
CA VAL A 379 3.94 12.38 -23.71
C VAL A 379 3.55 13.79 -23.29
N THR A 380 4.39 14.49 -22.52
CA THR A 380 4.14 15.90 -22.15
C THR A 380 4.33 16.83 -23.35
N GLN A 381 5.35 16.58 -24.20
CA GLN A 381 5.56 17.33 -25.44
C GLN A 381 4.33 17.20 -26.37
N ASP A 382 3.82 15.98 -26.58
CA ASP A 382 2.65 15.70 -27.40
C ASP A 382 1.38 16.37 -26.85
N ALA A 383 1.17 16.28 -25.53
CA ALA A 383 0.04 16.92 -24.87
C ALA A 383 0.05 18.45 -25.01
N ILE A 384 1.21 19.09 -24.94
CA ILE A 384 1.35 20.54 -25.08
C ILE A 384 1.24 20.95 -26.56
N ALA A 385 1.81 20.18 -27.48
CA ALA A 385 1.69 20.41 -28.90
C ALA A 385 0.24 20.34 -29.38
N SER A 386 -0.55 19.41 -28.84
CA SER A 386 -1.99 19.28 -29.12
C SER A 386 -2.82 20.50 -28.71
N LEU A 387 -2.32 21.33 -27.76
CA LEU A 387 -2.91 22.62 -27.40
C LEU A 387 -2.52 23.79 -28.35
N GLY A 388 -1.86 23.48 -29.47
CA GLY A 388 -1.42 24.46 -30.42
C GLY A 388 -0.18 25.28 -30.00
N ARG A 389 0.58 24.82 -29.00
CA ARG A 389 1.74 25.52 -28.44
C ARG A 389 2.96 24.60 -28.27
N PRO A 390 3.67 24.23 -29.37
CA PRO A 390 4.79 23.27 -29.32
C PRO A 390 6.10 23.89 -28.76
N PHE A 391 6.01 24.66 -27.67
CA PHE A 391 7.18 25.34 -27.09
C PHE A 391 8.17 24.36 -26.40
N LEU A 392 7.79 23.10 -26.16
CA LEU A 392 8.69 22.06 -25.68
C LEU A 392 9.35 21.25 -26.81
N GLY A 393 9.16 21.65 -28.06
CA GLY A 393 9.67 20.95 -29.25
C GLY A 393 8.83 19.70 -29.59
N GLU A 394 9.26 19.01 -30.66
CA GLU A 394 8.61 17.82 -31.18
C GLU A 394 8.75 16.61 -30.18
N PRO A 395 7.74 15.73 -30.10
CA PRO A 395 7.77 14.58 -29.22
C PRO A 395 8.89 13.59 -29.56
N ARG A 396 9.78 13.33 -28.60
CA ARG A 396 10.92 12.43 -28.74
C ARG A 396 10.57 11.00 -28.32
N TRP A 397 9.82 10.27 -29.14
CA TRP A 397 9.31 8.92 -28.82
C TRP A 397 10.40 7.85 -28.63
N THR A 398 11.66 8.12 -29.00
CA THR A 398 12.80 7.22 -28.74
C THR A 398 13.26 7.22 -27.29
N LEU A 399 12.78 8.17 -26.47
CA LEU A 399 13.09 8.24 -25.04
C LEU A 399 12.22 7.26 -24.29
N THR A 400 12.77 6.12 -23.91
CA THR A 400 12.09 5.08 -23.13
C THR A 400 12.51 5.10 -21.65
N GLY A 401 13.58 4.41 -21.28
CA GLY A 401 14.06 4.34 -19.89
C GLY A 401 15.33 3.51 -19.77
N VAL A 402 15.48 2.86 -18.63
CA VAL A 402 16.60 1.99 -18.32
C VAL A 402 16.47 0.66 -19.07
N PRO A 403 17.54 0.12 -19.66
CA PRO A 403 17.51 -1.18 -20.32
C PRO A 403 17.01 -2.30 -19.41
N SER A 404 16.19 -3.22 -19.93
CA SER A 404 15.51 -4.26 -19.16
C SER A 404 16.47 -5.20 -18.41
N ASN A 405 17.65 -5.49 -18.98
CA ASN A 405 18.67 -6.32 -18.35
C ASN A 405 19.25 -5.68 -17.06
N ILE A 406 19.35 -4.36 -17.00
CA ILE A 406 19.77 -3.66 -15.77
C ILE A 406 18.62 -3.64 -14.76
N VAL A 407 17.39 -3.41 -15.23
CA VAL A 407 16.20 -3.41 -14.37
C VAL A 407 16.02 -4.79 -13.72
N GLN A 408 16.23 -5.88 -14.45
CA GLN A 408 16.13 -7.24 -13.93
C GLN A 408 17.08 -7.49 -12.74
N ILE A 409 18.29 -6.93 -12.77
CA ILE A 409 19.23 -7.03 -11.63
C ILE A 409 18.65 -6.34 -10.40
N ILE A 410 18.00 -5.18 -10.59
CA ILE A 410 17.34 -4.42 -9.51
C ILE A 410 16.16 -5.21 -8.94
N GLU A 411 15.35 -5.84 -9.80
CA GLU A 411 14.22 -6.68 -9.41
C GLU A 411 14.67 -7.87 -8.55
N ILE A 412 15.73 -8.57 -9.00
CA ILE A 412 16.36 -9.67 -8.22
C ILE A 412 16.78 -9.15 -6.84
N GLY A 413 17.42 -7.98 -6.79
CA GLY A 413 17.84 -7.35 -5.54
C GLY A 413 16.65 -7.12 -4.59
N PHE A 414 15.52 -6.58 -5.08
CA PHE A 414 14.32 -6.39 -4.27
C PHE A 414 13.72 -7.72 -3.77
N LEU A 415 13.71 -8.75 -4.59
CA LEU A 415 13.20 -10.08 -4.18
C LEU A 415 14.10 -10.76 -3.14
N VAL A 416 15.41 -10.63 -3.27
CA VAL A 416 16.37 -11.17 -2.28
C VAL A 416 16.23 -10.45 -0.94
N LEU A 417 16.14 -9.11 -0.95
CA LEU A 417 15.90 -8.32 0.25
C LEU A 417 14.52 -8.62 0.87
N GLY A 418 13.50 -8.84 0.03
CA GLY A 418 12.17 -9.25 0.46
C GLY A 418 12.18 -10.61 1.17
N LEU A 419 12.87 -11.60 0.60
CA LEU A 419 13.05 -12.91 1.23
C LEU A 419 13.79 -12.79 2.57
N ALA A 420 14.94 -12.13 2.58
CA ALA A 420 15.72 -11.93 3.80
C ALA A 420 14.90 -11.26 4.91
N GLY A 421 14.16 -10.20 4.57
CA GLY A 421 13.24 -9.52 5.49
C GLY A 421 12.13 -10.43 6.00
N SER A 422 11.53 -11.26 5.13
CA SER A 422 10.48 -12.22 5.53
C SER A 422 11.03 -13.31 6.44
N LEU A 423 12.22 -13.83 6.18
CA LEU A 423 12.88 -14.81 7.06
C LEU A 423 13.18 -14.20 8.43
N LEU A 424 13.69 -12.96 8.48
CA LEU A 424 13.97 -12.26 9.73
C LEU A 424 12.69 -12.02 10.56
N VAL A 425 11.62 -11.52 9.94
CA VAL A 425 10.33 -11.30 10.64
C VAL A 425 9.75 -12.62 11.12
N THR A 426 9.76 -13.64 10.28
CA THR A 426 9.23 -14.97 10.61
C THR A 426 10.00 -15.62 11.75
N TYR A 427 11.33 -15.47 11.77
CA TYR A 427 12.17 -15.96 12.86
C TYR A 427 11.87 -15.21 14.18
N GLY A 428 11.75 -13.87 14.15
CA GLY A 428 11.35 -13.08 15.32
C GLY A 428 9.98 -13.49 15.86
N LEU A 429 9.00 -13.77 14.99
CA LEU A 429 7.70 -14.31 15.41
C LEU A 429 7.81 -15.70 16.04
N ALA A 430 8.71 -16.56 15.50
CA ALA A 430 8.94 -17.89 16.04
C ALA A 430 9.64 -17.86 17.40
N GLU A 431 10.57 -16.93 17.60
CA GLU A 431 11.26 -16.70 18.86
C GLU A 431 10.30 -16.21 19.96
N ASP A 432 9.43 -15.26 19.62
CA ASP A 432 8.39 -14.74 20.54
C ASP A 432 7.30 -15.79 20.86
N ASP A 433 6.95 -16.67 19.90
CA ASP A 433 5.91 -17.71 20.06
C ASP A 433 6.44 -19.00 20.70
N SER A 434 7.68 -19.37 20.45
CA SER A 434 8.30 -20.65 20.82
C SER A 434 9.74 -20.47 21.28
N PRO A 435 10.02 -19.80 22.43
CA PRO A 435 11.38 -19.52 22.87
C PRO A 435 12.26 -20.77 22.99
N ASP A 436 11.67 -21.90 23.45
CA ASP A 436 12.39 -23.17 23.64
C ASP A 436 12.74 -23.88 22.33
N ARG A 437 11.99 -23.66 21.28
CA ARG A 437 12.14 -24.37 19.97
C ARG A 437 11.87 -23.46 18.76
N PRO A 438 12.51 -22.29 18.65
CA PRO A 438 12.20 -21.31 17.62
C PRO A 438 12.39 -21.86 16.21
N LEU A 439 13.44 -22.63 15.95
CA LEU A 439 13.69 -23.21 14.62
C LEU A 439 12.57 -24.13 14.16
N ARG A 440 11.97 -24.92 15.05
CA ARG A 440 10.87 -25.82 14.68
C ARG A 440 9.59 -25.06 14.33
N ALA A 441 9.37 -23.94 14.96
CA ALA A 441 8.26 -23.04 14.63
C ALA A 441 8.52 -22.23 13.34
N PHE A 442 9.77 -21.86 13.09
CA PHE A 442 10.23 -21.08 11.94
C PHE A 442 10.20 -21.85 10.61
N LEU A 443 10.74 -23.08 10.59
CA LEU A 443 11.00 -23.82 9.35
C LEU A 443 9.81 -23.98 8.40
N PRO A 444 8.57 -24.28 8.86
CA PRO A 444 7.41 -24.37 7.95
C PRO A 444 7.12 -23.05 7.21
N TRP A 445 7.30 -21.93 7.88
CA TRP A 445 7.06 -20.60 7.32
C TRP A 445 8.20 -20.14 6.43
N ALA A 446 9.45 -20.49 6.78
CA ALA A 446 10.60 -20.27 5.93
C ALA A 446 10.46 -21.03 4.59
N ALA A 447 9.92 -22.26 4.61
CA ALA A 447 9.61 -23.01 3.41
C ALA A 447 8.58 -22.29 2.52
N ILE A 448 7.51 -21.71 3.10
CA ILE A 448 6.55 -20.90 2.34
C ILE A 448 7.24 -19.67 1.74
N CYS A 449 8.04 -18.93 2.52
CA CYS A 449 8.79 -17.79 2.00
C CYS A 449 9.67 -18.20 0.81
N ALA A 450 10.34 -19.35 0.88
CA ALA A 450 11.16 -19.88 -0.21
C ALA A 450 10.31 -20.25 -1.45
N VAL A 451 9.16 -20.91 -1.27
CA VAL A 451 8.25 -21.26 -2.37
C VAL A 451 7.73 -20.00 -3.08
N LEU A 452 7.24 -19.02 -2.32
CA LEU A 452 6.73 -17.77 -2.89
C LEU A 452 7.86 -16.96 -3.56
N TRP A 453 9.06 -16.98 -2.99
CA TRP A 453 10.23 -16.35 -3.61
C TRP A 453 10.64 -17.03 -4.92
N CYS A 454 10.65 -18.38 -4.96
CA CYS A 454 10.90 -19.11 -6.21
C CYS A 454 9.85 -18.77 -7.27
N ALA A 455 8.57 -18.69 -6.89
CA ALA A 455 7.50 -18.26 -7.79
C ALA A 455 7.73 -16.82 -8.30
N ALA A 456 8.09 -15.88 -7.42
CA ALA A 456 8.41 -14.50 -7.79
C ALA A 456 9.62 -14.43 -8.74
N MET A 457 10.70 -15.17 -8.44
CA MET A 457 11.86 -15.26 -9.31
C MET A 457 11.50 -15.85 -10.67
N TRP A 458 10.71 -16.92 -10.71
CA TRP A 458 10.23 -17.49 -11.96
C TRP A 458 9.45 -16.45 -12.79
N LEU A 459 8.57 -15.66 -12.16
CA LEU A 459 7.78 -14.63 -12.84
C LEU A 459 8.64 -13.56 -13.52
N ILE A 460 9.67 -13.03 -12.85
CA ILE A 460 10.51 -11.97 -13.43
C ILE A 460 11.41 -12.45 -14.59
N PHE A 461 11.59 -13.76 -14.73
CA PHE A 461 12.30 -14.36 -15.86
C PHE A 461 11.41 -14.72 -17.05
N GLN A 462 10.06 -14.56 -16.92
CA GLN A 462 9.17 -14.80 -18.04
C GLN A 462 9.12 -13.60 -18.98
N PRO A 463 8.88 -13.82 -20.29
CA PRO A 463 8.63 -12.73 -21.22
C PRO A 463 7.40 -11.93 -20.77
N MET A 464 7.56 -10.61 -20.69
CA MET A 464 6.42 -9.73 -20.44
C MET A 464 5.62 -9.51 -21.73
N GLU A 465 4.36 -9.91 -21.71
CA GLU A 465 3.40 -9.67 -22.77
C GLU A 465 2.22 -8.90 -22.19
N MET A 466 2.30 -7.57 -22.28
CA MET A 466 1.16 -6.75 -21.92
C MET A 466 0.03 -6.97 -22.96
N ARG A 467 -1.18 -7.33 -22.51
CA ARG A 467 -2.35 -7.65 -23.36
C ARG A 467 -2.67 -6.61 -24.44
N ALA A 468 -2.19 -5.38 -24.35
CA ALA A 468 -2.37 -4.32 -25.36
C ALA A 468 -1.15 -4.06 -26.26
N THR A 469 -0.02 -4.74 -26.11
CA THR A 469 1.17 -4.56 -26.97
C THR A 469 1.12 -5.38 -28.24
N LEU A 470 0.18 -6.31 -28.37
CA LEU A 470 -0.05 -7.10 -29.59
C LEU A 470 -0.56 -6.29 -30.80
N MET A 471 -0.83 -4.98 -30.65
CA MET A 471 -1.29 -4.11 -31.71
C MET A 471 -0.19 -3.21 -32.33
N THR A 472 1.06 -3.41 -31.99
CA THR A 472 2.21 -2.64 -32.55
C THR A 472 3.19 -3.52 -33.32
N GLY A 473 2.72 -4.61 -33.89
CA GLY A 473 3.43 -5.41 -34.89
C GLY A 473 3.12 -4.95 -36.29
#